data_fd514771d3ba0ec2135c1bb543a1ad1e
#
_entry.id   fd514771d3ba0ec2135c1bb543a1ad1e
#
_cell.length_a   1.000
_cell.length_b   1.000
_cell.length_c   1.000
_cell.angle_alpha   90.00
_cell.angle_beta   90.00
_cell.angle_gamma   90.00
#
_symmetry.space_group_name_H-M   'P 1'
#
loop_
_entity.id
_entity.type
_entity.pdbx_description
1 polymer ?
#
loop_
_entity_poly.entity_id
_entity_poly.type
_entity_poly.pdbx_seq_one_letter_code
_entity_poly.pdbx_strand_id
1 'polypeptide(L)'
;IGITTSAIGYGDPDSVLRDADIAMYRAKAAGKARYAVFDRSLHAEVSNRLRLEADLRHAIAQGQLAVVYQPLVELEGNRLVGFEALARWNHPEQGPIGPDVFIPVAEESGLIVGLTDLVLKRACDQLRQWQLIDESFADLRIQVNLSGRDVAQAGLTGRISQALLGAGLQAQHLTLELTENILMENIDGSFE
;
A
#
# COMPACT_ATOMS: atom_id res chain seq x y z
N ILE A 1 -20.37 -14.46 5.01
CA ILE A 1 -20.77 -15.59 5.86
C ILE A 1 -19.63 -16.59 5.86
N GLY A 2 -19.21 -17.08 7.05
CA GLY A 2 -18.30 -18.23 7.18
C GLY A 2 -19.09 -19.52 7.38
N ILE A 3 -18.67 -20.58 6.72
CA ILE A 3 -19.31 -21.91 6.78
C ILE A 3 -18.24 -22.93 7.16
N THR A 4 -18.56 -23.79 8.13
CA THR A 4 -17.80 -25.01 8.42
C THR A 4 -18.68 -26.23 8.21
N THR A 5 -18.09 -27.39 8.00
CA THR A 5 -18.81 -28.64 7.79
C THR A 5 -18.32 -29.74 8.70
N SER A 6 -19.17 -30.70 9.04
CA SER A 6 -18.82 -31.88 9.84
C SER A 6 -17.74 -32.77 9.21
N ALA A 7 -17.49 -32.62 7.92
CA ALA A 7 -16.42 -33.35 7.20
C ALA A 7 -15.00 -33.03 7.73
N ILE A 8 -14.82 -31.92 8.44
CA ILE A 8 -13.54 -31.53 9.06
C ILE A 8 -13.19 -32.43 10.26
N GLY A 9 -14.20 -33.03 10.92
CA GLY A 9 -13.98 -33.93 12.06
C GLY A 9 -13.67 -33.19 13.34
N TYR A 10 -14.50 -32.23 13.75
CA TYR A 10 -14.32 -31.43 14.97
C TYR A 10 -14.49 -32.29 16.23
N GLY A 11 -13.58 -32.09 17.20
CA GLY A 11 -13.62 -32.71 18.52
C GLY A 11 -14.32 -31.86 19.59
N ASP A 12 -14.51 -30.56 19.33
CA ASP A 12 -15.09 -29.60 20.27
C ASP A 12 -15.84 -28.46 19.56
N PRO A 13 -16.83 -27.82 20.19
CA PRO A 13 -17.62 -26.73 19.62
C PRO A 13 -16.81 -25.44 19.36
N ASP A 14 -15.81 -25.15 20.17
CA ASP A 14 -15.02 -23.91 20.04
C ASP A 14 -14.20 -23.91 18.76
N SER A 15 -13.71 -25.08 18.36
CA SER A 15 -13.03 -25.25 17.08
C SER A 15 -13.96 -24.99 15.88
N VAL A 16 -15.23 -25.37 15.98
CA VAL A 16 -16.24 -25.09 14.92
C VAL A 16 -16.44 -23.59 14.76
N LEU A 17 -16.63 -22.88 15.89
CA LEU A 17 -16.85 -21.43 15.88
C LEU A 17 -15.63 -20.69 15.35
N ARG A 18 -14.44 -21.04 15.83
CA ARG A 18 -13.18 -20.44 15.37
C ARG A 18 -13.01 -20.60 13.86
N ASP A 19 -13.24 -21.77 13.34
CA ASP A 19 -13.05 -22.06 11.91
C ASP A 19 -14.14 -21.41 11.04
N ALA A 20 -15.36 -21.27 11.56
CA ALA A 20 -16.40 -20.46 10.92
C ALA A 20 -16.01 -18.96 10.87
N ASP A 21 -15.42 -18.42 11.94
CA ASP A 21 -14.94 -17.03 11.98
C ASP A 21 -13.80 -16.80 10.98
N ILE A 22 -12.86 -17.75 10.86
CA ILE A 22 -11.80 -17.71 9.86
C ILE A 22 -12.38 -17.64 8.44
N ALA A 23 -13.35 -18.51 8.12
CA ALA A 23 -14.02 -18.49 6.82
C ALA A 23 -14.80 -17.18 6.60
N MET A 24 -15.46 -16.66 7.63
CA MET A 24 -16.14 -15.36 7.56
C MET A 24 -15.16 -14.22 7.27
N TYR A 25 -13.98 -14.21 7.89
CA TYR A 25 -12.95 -13.22 7.63
C TYR A 25 -12.50 -13.24 6.16
N ARG A 26 -12.27 -14.43 5.58
CA ARG A 26 -11.98 -14.58 4.15
C ARG A 26 -13.09 -14.03 3.27
N ALA A 27 -14.36 -14.32 3.59
CA ALA A 27 -15.49 -13.78 2.83
C ALA A 27 -15.53 -12.24 2.86
N LYS A 28 -15.15 -11.62 3.97
CA LYS A 28 -15.04 -10.16 4.11
C LYS A 28 -13.88 -9.60 3.30
N ALA A 29 -12.69 -10.21 3.37
CA ALA A 29 -11.49 -9.80 2.64
C ALA A 29 -11.68 -9.94 1.12
N ALA A 30 -12.43 -10.95 0.67
CA ALA A 30 -12.75 -11.17 -0.75
C ALA A 30 -13.85 -10.24 -1.31
N GLY A 31 -14.18 -9.11 -0.62
CA GLY A 31 -15.12 -8.11 -1.13
C GLY A 31 -16.53 -8.17 -0.50
N LYS A 32 -16.70 -8.82 0.67
CA LYS A 32 -17.98 -8.91 1.42
C LYS A 32 -19.12 -9.55 0.60
N ALA A 33 -20.36 -9.44 1.05
CA ALA A 33 -21.59 -9.92 0.37
C ALA A 33 -21.52 -11.35 -0.21
N ARG A 34 -20.67 -12.23 0.36
CA ARG A 34 -20.44 -13.63 -0.08
C ARG A 34 -20.24 -14.56 1.10
N TYR A 35 -20.13 -15.85 0.81
CA TYR A 35 -19.74 -16.85 1.80
C TYR A 35 -18.36 -17.44 1.45
N ALA A 36 -17.70 -17.99 2.45
CA ALA A 36 -16.55 -18.87 2.28
C ALA A 36 -16.73 -20.12 3.13
N VAL A 37 -16.28 -21.25 2.61
CA VAL A 37 -16.28 -22.52 3.33
C VAL A 37 -14.88 -22.72 3.90
N PHE A 38 -14.84 -23.09 5.18
CA PHE A 38 -13.56 -23.39 5.84
C PHE A 38 -12.96 -24.67 5.25
N ASP A 39 -11.69 -24.61 4.99
CA ASP A 39 -10.81 -25.75 4.78
C ASP A 39 -9.49 -25.53 5.56
N ARG A 40 -8.68 -26.59 5.70
CA ARG A 40 -7.43 -26.46 6.50
C ARG A 40 -6.39 -25.55 5.86
N SER A 41 -6.41 -25.37 4.56
CA SER A 41 -5.51 -24.44 3.85
C SER A 41 -5.86 -23.00 4.17
N LEU A 42 -7.14 -22.71 4.39
CA LEU A 42 -7.64 -21.40 4.77
C LEU A 42 -7.09 -20.91 6.12
N HIS A 43 -6.94 -21.82 7.09
CA HIS A 43 -6.34 -21.46 8.38
C HIS A 43 -4.90 -20.98 8.22
N ALA A 44 -4.11 -21.65 7.40
CA ALA A 44 -2.73 -21.24 7.10
C ALA A 44 -2.69 -19.90 6.35
N GLU A 45 -3.57 -19.69 5.37
CA GLU A 45 -3.69 -18.44 4.60
C GLU A 45 -4.00 -17.25 5.50
N VAL A 46 -5.02 -17.37 6.37
CA VAL A 46 -5.42 -16.29 7.30
C VAL A 46 -4.31 -16.02 8.32
N SER A 47 -3.68 -17.07 8.87
CA SER A 47 -2.57 -16.93 9.82
C SER A 47 -1.37 -16.23 9.18
N ASN A 48 -1.01 -16.61 7.94
CA ASN A 48 0.06 -15.96 7.21
C ASN A 48 -0.25 -14.49 6.90
N ARG A 49 -1.50 -14.18 6.56
CA ARG A 49 -1.93 -12.80 6.31
C ARG A 49 -1.84 -11.93 7.56
N LEU A 50 -2.30 -12.42 8.70
CA LEU A 50 -2.20 -11.70 9.98
C LEU A 50 -0.73 -11.47 10.39
N ARG A 51 0.12 -12.47 10.17
CA ARG A 51 1.57 -12.32 10.39
C ARG A 51 2.16 -11.26 9.46
N LEU A 52 1.84 -11.31 8.18
CA LEU A 52 2.31 -10.35 7.18
C LEU A 52 1.87 -8.92 7.51
N GLU A 53 0.64 -8.72 8.01
CA GLU A 53 0.16 -7.43 8.49
C GLU A 53 0.99 -6.91 9.67
N ALA A 54 1.25 -7.77 10.67
CA ALA A 54 2.06 -7.40 11.84
C ALA A 54 3.50 -7.03 11.44
N ASP A 55 4.11 -7.82 10.55
CA ASP A 55 5.46 -7.60 10.05
C ASP A 55 5.53 -6.32 9.20
N LEU A 56 4.53 -6.06 8.35
CA LEU A 56 4.44 -4.84 7.55
C LEU A 56 4.28 -3.60 8.44
N ARG A 57 3.44 -3.67 9.47
CA ARG A 57 3.28 -2.58 10.45
C ARG A 57 4.60 -2.24 11.12
N HIS A 58 5.35 -3.25 11.53
CA HIS A 58 6.67 -3.06 12.11
C HIS A 58 7.65 -2.46 11.09
N ALA A 59 7.67 -2.99 9.88
CA ALA A 59 8.56 -2.52 8.81
C ALA A 59 8.32 -1.04 8.45
N ILE A 60 7.05 -0.59 8.39
CA ILE A 60 6.70 0.82 8.17
C ILE A 60 7.19 1.67 9.34
N ALA A 61 6.89 1.28 10.58
CA ALA A 61 7.26 2.03 11.78
C ALA A 61 8.79 2.18 11.95
N GLN A 62 9.55 1.17 11.55
CA GLN A 62 11.03 1.17 11.61
C GLN A 62 11.68 1.71 10.31
N GLY A 63 10.90 2.09 9.31
CA GLY A 63 11.42 2.56 8.03
C GLY A 63 12.23 1.50 7.27
N GLN A 64 11.87 0.23 7.36
CA GLN A 64 12.61 -0.88 6.75
C GLN A 64 12.26 -1.13 5.28
N LEU A 65 11.17 -0.52 4.76
CA LEU A 65 10.84 -0.61 3.34
C LEU A 65 11.81 0.26 2.53
N ALA A 66 12.27 -0.26 1.41
CA ALA A 66 13.04 0.52 0.45
C ALA A 66 12.11 1.25 -0.53
N VAL A 67 12.61 2.30 -1.17
CA VAL A 67 12.00 2.95 -2.33
C VAL A 67 12.96 2.84 -3.50
N VAL A 68 12.49 2.33 -4.63
CA VAL A 68 13.22 2.34 -5.89
C VAL A 68 12.57 3.35 -6.84
N TYR A 69 13.32 3.81 -7.81
CA TYR A 69 12.93 4.92 -8.67
C TYR A 69 12.98 4.47 -10.13
N GLN A 70 11.82 4.43 -10.78
CA GLN A 70 11.70 4.08 -12.18
C GLN A 70 11.76 5.35 -13.03
N PRO A 71 12.67 5.46 -14.00
CA PRO A 71 12.77 6.65 -14.84
C PRO A 71 11.51 6.87 -15.68
N LEU A 72 11.08 8.13 -15.76
CA LEU A 72 10.04 8.61 -16.65
C LEU A 72 10.69 9.41 -17.78
N VAL A 73 10.46 8.96 -19.00
CA VAL A 73 11.10 9.52 -20.20
C VAL A 73 10.03 10.05 -21.15
N GLU A 74 10.20 11.26 -21.63
CA GLU A 74 9.37 11.84 -22.66
C GLU A 74 9.66 11.15 -24.01
N LEU A 75 8.58 10.74 -24.71
CA LEU A 75 8.73 9.98 -25.96
C LEU A 75 9.36 10.82 -27.07
N GLU A 76 9.04 12.12 -27.15
CA GLU A 76 9.68 13.05 -28.07
C GLU A 76 11.01 13.52 -27.47
N GLY A 77 12.13 13.09 -28.09
CA GLY A 77 13.47 13.50 -27.71
C GLY A 77 14.16 12.65 -26.64
N ASN A 78 13.52 11.60 -26.12
CA ASN A 78 14.12 10.67 -25.12
C ASN A 78 14.67 11.40 -23.88
N ARG A 79 14.01 12.46 -23.45
CA ARG A 79 14.43 13.29 -22.32
C ARG A 79 13.91 12.72 -21.01
N LEU A 80 14.78 12.55 -20.02
CA LEU A 80 14.37 12.22 -18.65
C LEU A 80 13.55 13.38 -18.08
N VAL A 81 12.34 13.10 -17.61
CA VAL A 81 11.43 14.11 -17.02
C VAL A 81 11.18 13.89 -15.54
N GLY A 82 11.52 12.75 -15.01
CA GLY A 82 11.33 12.42 -13.60
C GLY A 82 11.50 10.96 -13.28
N PHE A 83 10.98 10.58 -12.13
CA PHE A 83 11.00 9.20 -11.66
C PHE A 83 9.68 8.87 -10.95
N GLU A 84 9.23 7.63 -11.07
CA GLU A 84 8.19 7.06 -10.22
C GLU A 84 8.82 6.39 -9.00
N ALA A 85 8.32 6.74 -7.81
CA ALA A 85 8.78 6.19 -6.54
C ALA A 85 7.95 4.94 -6.19
N LEU A 86 8.60 3.81 -6.11
CA LEU A 86 7.97 2.50 -5.94
C LEU A 86 8.47 1.83 -4.65
N ALA A 87 7.57 1.54 -3.74
CA ALA A 87 7.88 0.82 -2.51
C ALA A 87 8.38 -0.60 -2.80
N ARG A 88 9.37 -1.03 -2.03
CA ARG A 88 9.91 -2.40 -2.05
C ARG A 88 10.06 -2.90 -0.63
N TRP A 89 9.62 -4.11 -0.39
CA TRP A 89 9.74 -4.73 0.90
C TRP A 89 10.64 -5.96 0.83
N ASN A 90 11.78 -5.88 1.49
CA ASN A 90 12.65 -7.03 1.68
C ASN A 90 12.48 -7.55 3.11
N HIS A 91 11.64 -8.57 3.26
CA HIS A 91 11.31 -9.15 4.55
C HIS A 91 12.52 -9.94 5.09
N PRO A 92 12.87 -9.78 6.39
CA PRO A 92 14.09 -10.39 6.93
C PRO A 92 14.11 -11.94 6.86
N GLU A 93 12.94 -12.57 6.96
CA GLU A 93 12.84 -14.04 6.93
C GLU A 93 12.36 -14.58 5.57
N GLN A 94 11.48 -13.84 4.86
CA GLN A 94 10.83 -14.31 3.63
C GLN A 94 11.52 -13.79 2.35
N GLY A 95 12.49 -12.87 2.49
CA GLY A 95 13.12 -12.23 1.34
C GLY A 95 12.20 -11.18 0.68
N PRO A 96 12.34 -10.92 -0.63
CA PRO A 96 11.55 -9.91 -1.32
C PRO A 96 10.08 -10.28 -1.38
N ILE A 97 9.21 -9.40 -0.87
CA ILE A 97 7.74 -9.50 -0.97
C ILE A 97 7.27 -8.47 -1.99
N GLY A 98 6.53 -8.93 -3.00
CA GLY A 98 6.03 -8.09 -4.09
C GLY A 98 4.97 -7.09 -3.65
N PRO A 99 4.87 -5.93 -4.33
CA PRO A 99 3.82 -4.93 -4.07
C PRO A 99 2.41 -5.50 -4.22
N ASP A 100 2.22 -6.40 -5.16
CA ASP A 100 0.96 -7.14 -5.39
C ASP A 100 0.49 -7.95 -4.17
N VAL A 101 1.42 -8.29 -3.26
CA VAL A 101 1.13 -9.01 -2.02
C VAL A 101 0.93 -8.03 -0.85
N PHE A 102 1.86 -7.08 -0.63
CA PHE A 102 1.81 -6.26 0.59
C PHE A 102 0.94 -5.01 0.47
N ILE A 103 0.73 -4.45 -0.73
CA ILE A 103 -0.13 -3.28 -0.91
C ILE A 103 -1.59 -3.60 -0.54
N PRO A 104 -2.21 -4.71 -1.00
CA PRO A 104 -3.56 -5.08 -0.56
C PRO A 104 -3.67 -5.27 0.96
N VAL A 105 -2.64 -5.85 1.60
CA VAL A 105 -2.60 -5.97 3.06
C VAL A 105 -2.56 -4.60 3.73
N ALA A 106 -1.75 -3.67 3.22
CA ALA A 106 -1.67 -2.30 3.73
C ALA A 106 -3.01 -1.55 3.56
N GLU A 107 -3.67 -1.70 2.42
CA GLU A 107 -4.97 -1.08 2.16
C GLU A 107 -6.05 -1.60 3.08
N GLU A 108 -6.21 -2.90 3.23
CA GLU A 108 -7.24 -3.50 4.07
C GLU A 108 -7.05 -3.18 5.56
N SER A 109 -5.81 -3.20 6.04
CA SER A 109 -5.46 -2.91 7.44
C SER A 109 -5.37 -1.42 7.76
N GLY A 110 -5.41 -0.54 6.75
CA GLY A 110 -5.21 0.92 6.91
C GLY A 110 -3.76 1.35 7.08
N LEU A 111 -2.80 0.44 6.94
CA LEU A 111 -1.37 0.74 6.99
C LEU A 111 -0.89 1.51 5.76
N ILE A 112 -1.69 1.54 4.70
CA ILE A 112 -1.34 2.19 3.42
C ILE A 112 -1.00 3.67 3.61
N VAL A 113 -1.69 4.36 4.52
CA VAL A 113 -1.44 5.79 4.79
C VAL A 113 -0.03 6.02 5.34
N GLY A 114 0.39 5.20 6.31
CA GLY A 114 1.75 5.27 6.86
C GLY A 114 2.82 4.86 5.84
N LEU A 115 2.48 3.92 4.95
CA LEU A 115 3.34 3.53 3.84
C LEU A 115 3.50 4.68 2.84
N THR A 116 2.41 5.34 2.47
CA THR A 116 2.41 6.50 1.57
C THR A 116 3.23 7.65 2.16
N ASP A 117 3.09 7.95 3.45
CA ASP A 117 3.89 8.99 4.12
C ASP A 117 5.39 8.69 4.07
N LEU A 118 5.76 7.43 4.29
CA LEU A 118 7.15 6.99 4.18
C LEU A 118 7.69 7.14 2.76
N VAL A 119 6.90 6.74 1.75
CA VAL A 119 7.30 6.87 0.34
C VAL A 119 7.40 8.32 -0.07
N LEU A 120 6.40 9.17 0.26
CA LEU A 120 6.42 10.61 0.01
C LEU A 120 7.66 11.27 0.56
N LYS A 121 7.95 11.02 1.84
CA LYS A 121 9.15 11.59 2.47
C LYS A 121 10.41 11.20 1.74
N ARG A 122 10.63 9.91 1.48
CA ARG A 122 11.84 9.42 0.82
C ARG A 122 11.96 9.87 -0.62
N ALA A 123 10.85 9.92 -1.34
CA ALA A 123 10.79 10.38 -2.72
C ALA A 123 11.20 11.86 -2.82
N CYS A 124 10.65 12.71 -1.95
CA CYS A 124 11.01 14.12 -1.90
C CYS A 124 12.47 14.32 -1.49
N ASP A 125 12.93 13.64 -0.44
CA ASP A 125 14.32 13.73 0.02
C ASP A 125 15.31 13.32 -1.09
N GLN A 126 15.01 12.24 -1.82
CA GLN A 126 15.85 11.72 -2.89
C GLN A 126 15.88 12.65 -4.11
N LEU A 127 14.72 13.17 -4.53
CA LEU A 127 14.68 14.14 -5.62
C LEU A 127 15.52 15.37 -5.30
N ARG A 128 15.40 15.88 -4.06
CA ARG A 128 16.22 17.02 -3.62
C ARG A 128 17.70 16.71 -3.66
N GLN A 129 18.11 15.53 -3.24
CA GLN A 129 19.51 15.11 -3.34
C GLN A 129 20.01 15.12 -4.80
N TRP A 130 19.22 14.62 -5.75
CA TRP A 130 19.59 14.65 -7.17
C TRP A 130 19.71 16.09 -7.69
N GLN A 131 18.76 16.96 -7.38
CA GLN A 131 18.81 18.38 -7.78
C GLN A 131 20.04 19.13 -7.22
N LEU A 132 20.57 18.69 -6.06
CA LEU A 132 21.78 19.26 -5.47
C LEU A 132 23.07 18.75 -6.12
N ILE A 133 23.03 17.57 -6.76
CA ILE A 133 24.19 16.97 -7.42
C ILE A 133 24.41 17.59 -8.80
N ASP A 134 23.33 17.85 -9.56
CA ASP A 134 23.41 18.35 -10.92
C ASP A 134 22.25 19.31 -11.23
N GLU A 135 22.58 20.51 -11.71
CA GLU A 135 21.60 21.53 -12.10
C GLU A 135 20.67 21.08 -13.24
N SER A 136 21.09 20.14 -14.06
CA SER A 136 20.24 19.56 -15.12
C SER A 136 19.03 18.80 -14.55
N PHE A 137 19.06 18.45 -13.28
CA PHE A 137 17.97 17.78 -12.57
C PHE A 137 17.00 18.75 -11.88
N ALA A 138 17.19 20.06 -12.00
CA ALA A 138 16.37 21.07 -11.34
C ALA A 138 14.87 20.93 -11.65
N ASP A 139 14.53 20.55 -12.89
CA ASP A 139 13.16 20.44 -13.37
C ASP A 139 12.57 19.02 -13.28
N LEU A 140 13.34 18.04 -12.76
CA LEU A 140 12.85 16.68 -12.59
C LEU A 140 11.69 16.64 -11.60
N ARG A 141 10.76 15.74 -11.85
CA ARG A 141 9.61 15.47 -11.00
C ARG A 141 9.71 14.10 -10.36
N ILE A 142 9.08 13.96 -9.21
CA ILE A 142 8.89 12.67 -8.57
C ILE A 142 7.41 12.33 -8.54
N GLN A 143 7.06 11.12 -8.96
CA GLN A 143 5.69 10.61 -8.99
C GLN A 143 5.50 9.62 -7.84
N VAL A 144 4.41 9.77 -7.11
CA VAL A 144 4.04 8.91 -5.98
C VAL A 144 2.60 8.46 -6.13
N ASN A 145 2.37 7.16 -6.00
CA ASN A 145 1.05 6.55 -6.03
C ASN A 145 0.29 6.81 -4.74
N LEU A 146 -0.99 7.15 -4.85
CA LEU A 146 -1.94 7.28 -3.75
C LEU A 146 -3.03 6.22 -3.83
N SER A 147 -3.43 5.71 -2.68
CA SER A 147 -4.61 4.84 -2.53
C SER A 147 -5.89 5.64 -2.31
N GLY A 148 -7.06 5.01 -2.51
CA GLY A 148 -8.35 5.59 -2.15
C GLY A 148 -8.46 5.96 -0.67
N ARG A 149 -7.78 5.22 0.21
CA ARG A 149 -7.73 5.54 1.64
C ARG A 149 -6.93 6.79 1.94
N ASP A 150 -5.86 7.06 1.19
CA ASP A 150 -5.08 8.29 1.34
C ASP A 150 -5.94 9.51 1.04
N VAL A 151 -6.76 9.43 -0.03
CA VAL A 151 -7.66 10.50 -0.46
C VAL A 151 -8.81 10.69 0.52
N ALA A 152 -9.39 9.60 1.02
CA ALA A 152 -10.51 9.64 1.96
C ALA A 152 -10.09 10.11 3.37
N GLN A 153 -8.80 10.04 3.70
CA GLN A 153 -8.33 10.43 5.02
C GLN A 153 -8.07 11.93 5.11
N ALA A 154 -8.64 12.56 6.12
CA ALA A 154 -8.39 13.97 6.40
C ALA A 154 -6.89 14.26 6.61
N GLY A 155 -6.43 15.43 6.12
CA GLY A 155 -5.05 15.88 6.32
C GLY A 155 -4.06 15.47 5.24
N LEU A 156 -4.47 14.83 4.16
CA LEU A 156 -3.59 14.46 3.03
C LEU A 156 -2.77 15.67 2.53
N THR A 157 -3.42 16.80 2.30
CA THR A 157 -2.75 18.03 1.84
C THR A 157 -1.66 18.50 2.82
N GLY A 158 -1.92 18.38 4.13
CA GLY A 158 -0.94 18.71 5.16
C GLY A 158 0.28 17.80 5.13
N ARG A 159 0.08 16.48 4.95
CA ARG A 159 1.16 15.49 4.84
C ARG A 159 2.02 15.75 3.60
N ILE A 160 1.39 16.01 2.45
CA ILE A 160 2.09 16.36 1.21
C ILE A 160 2.90 17.64 1.40
N SER A 161 2.27 18.69 1.95
CA SER A 161 2.97 19.97 2.20
C SER A 161 4.17 19.78 3.13
N GLN A 162 4.03 18.95 4.16
CA GLN A 162 5.12 18.66 5.10
C GLN A 162 6.28 17.91 4.42
N ALA A 163 6.00 16.95 3.54
CA ALA A 163 7.03 16.25 2.79
C ALA A 163 7.81 17.17 1.85
N LEU A 164 7.09 18.03 1.10
CA LEU A 164 7.69 19.00 0.19
C LEU A 164 8.53 20.04 0.94
N LEU A 165 7.98 20.65 1.98
CA LEU A 165 8.67 21.66 2.78
C LEU A 165 9.90 21.08 3.49
N GLY A 166 9.79 19.87 4.03
CA GLY A 166 10.89 19.16 4.69
C GLY A 166 12.07 18.90 3.76
N ALA A 167 11.82 18.66 2.48
CA ALA A 167 12.83 18.46 1.46
C ALA A 167 13.28 19.77 0.77
N GLY A 168 12.58 20.89 0.98
CA GLY A 168 12.84 22.16 0.28
C GLY A 168 12.43 22.11 -1.20
N LEU A 169 11.40 21.35 -1.53
CA LEU A 169 10.84 21.23 -2.87
C LEU A 169 9.59 22.11 -3.04
N GLN A 170 9.31 22.47 -4.29
CA GLN A 170 8.08 23.14 -4.69
C GLN A 170 7.04 22.12 -5.16
N ALA A 171 5.75 22.46 -5.12
CA ALA A 171 4.66 21.56 -5.50
C ALA A 171 4.78 21.02 -6.94
N GLN A 172 5.34 21.80 -7.85
CA GLN A 172 5.56 21.41 -9.25
C GLN A 172 6.51 20.22 -9.43
N HIS A 173 7.32 19.89 -8.43
CA HIS A 173 8.25 18.77 -8.46
C HIS A 173 7.61 17.44 -8.03
N LEU A 174 6.37 17.46 -7.53
CA LEU A 174 5.64 16.27 -7.11
C LEU A 174 4.42 16.04 -8.02
N THR A 175 4.31 14.83 -8.53
CA THR A 175 3.10 14.33 -9.19
C THR A 175 2.49 13.25 -8.31
N LEU A 176 1.18 13.31 -8.11
CA LEU A 176 0.43 12.30 -7.38
C LEU A 176 -0.43 11.51 -8.36
N GLU A 177 -0.31 10.19 -8.33
CA GLU A 177 -1.04 9.30 -9.21
C GLU A 177 -2.12 8.54 -8.45
N LEU A 178 -3.34 8.58 -8.98
CA LEU A 178 -4.49 7.86 -8.47
C LEU A 178 -4.81 6.70 -9.41
N THR A 179 -5.02 5.51 -8.86
CA THR A 179 -5.46 4.37 -9.66
C THR A 179 -6.91 4.53 -10.12
N GLU A 180 -7.25 3.96 -11.27
CA GLU A 180 -8.58 4.08 -11.91
C GLU A 180 -9.73 3.63 -10.99
N ASN A 181 -9.51 2.60 -10.16
CA ASN A 181 -10.49 2.10 -9.21
C ASN A 181 -10.95 3.15 -8.19
N ILE A 182 -10.07 4.08 -7.80
CA ILE A 182 -10.38 5.14 -6.83
C ILE A 182 -11.36 6.15 -7.44
N LEU A 183 -11.22 6.44 -8.73
CA LEU A 183 -12.12 7.36 -9.44
C LEU A 183 -13.52 6.77 -9.60
N MET A 184 -13.63 5.46 -9.79
CA MET A 184 -14.90 4.76 -9.97
C MET A 184 -15.68 4.61 -8.65
N GLU A 185 -15.01 4.37 -7.53
CA GLU A 185 -15.66 4.24 -6.20
C GLU A 185 -16.20 5.58 -5.66
N ASN A 186 -15.63 6.72 -6.11
CA ASN A 186 -16.02 8.06 -5.65
C ASN A 186 -17.00 8.78 -6.58
N ILE A 187 -17.37 8.23 -7.73
CA ILE A 187 -18.39 8.82 -8.62
C ILE A 187 -19.80 8.74 -8.01
N ASP A 188 -20.06 7.79 -7.10
CA ASP A 188 -21.33 7.65 -6.39
C ASP A 188 -21.40 8.43 -5.05
N GLY A 189 -20.32 9.07 -4.62
CA GLY A 189 -20.23 9.85 -3.39
C GLY A 189 -19.71 11.25 -3.64
N SER A 190 -20.62 12.18 -3.72
CA SER A 190 -20.50 13.66 -3.75
C SER A 190 -19.14 14.20 -3.29
N PHE A 191 -18.47 14.92 -4.19
CA PHE A 191 -17.53 15.96 -3.79
C PHE A 191 -18.36 17.11 -3.18
N GLU A 192 -18.53 17.13 -1.88
CA GLU A 192 -18.91 18.30 -1.10
C GLU A 192 -17.70 18.84 -0.31
#